data_4e7b77f73646a6c00ed0f59a73e2ca6a
#
_entry.id   4e7b77f73646a6c00ed0f59a73e2ca6a
#
_cell.length_a   1.000
_cell.length_b   1.000
_cell.length_c   1.000
_cell.angle_alpha   90.00
_cell.angle_beta   90.00
_cell.angle_gamma   90.00
#
_symmetry.space_group_name_H-M   'P 1'
#
loop_
_entity.id
_entity.type
_entity.pdbx_description
1 polymer ?
#
loop_
_entity_poly.entity_id
_entity_poly.type
_entity_poly.pdbx_seq_one_letter_code
_entity_poly.pdbx_strand_id
1 'polypeptide(L)'
;MTAAARRISRRHALALTAGFALTPRLARAAAAKRVAVIDWALLETVLALGVVPVAATELLQFRKTVVEPAVPASVADIGLRGTPNYEALNLAEPDLILTSNYYEGQRASLERVAETVPLSIYAPGVQPYPAAADAALALGRLLGREAQAKALVADTDAEIARLRGTLAGIVRRPVLAINFGDARHFRAFGTDSMFGDVLRRLGVENGWAAQSSYSATAPVGIEALARFPDAAVIVVPPAPAEAMRTLADSALWQALPMVRDGRVAVIETVNHFGGLPAALRFARLAAAALLQGNGNG
;
A
#
# COMPACT_ATOMS: atom_id res chain seq x y z
N MET A 1 -31.40 79.82 40.44
CA MET A 1 -30.87 79.01 39.38
C MET A 1 -30.83 77.56 39.87
N THR A 2 -31.86 76.81 39.48
CA THR A 2 -32.15 75.45 40.00
C THR A 2 -31.64 74.38 39.00
N ALA A 3 -30.71 73.54 39.46
CA ALA A 3 -30.20 72.42 38.67
C ALA A 3 -31.14 71.21 38.83
N ALA A 4 -31.74 70.78 37.76
CA ALA A 4 -32.61 69.61 37.70
C ALA A 4 -31.79 68.31 37.65
N ALA A 5 -31.89 67.48 38.68
CA ALA A 5 -31.31 66.15 38.73
C ALA A 5 -32.17 65.16 37.90
N ARG A 6 -31.60 64.65 36.85
CA ARG A 6 -32.21 63.66 35.95
C ARG A 6 -32.15 62.28 36.63
N ARG A 7 -33.26 61.76 37.13
CA ARG A 7 -33.40 60.41 37.72
C ARG A 7 -33.33 59.36 36.61
N ILE A 8 -32.33 58.51 36.64
CA ILE A 8 -32.19 57.33 35.77
C ILE A 8 -33.20 56.28 36.27
N SER A 9 -34.15 55.93 35.40
CA SER A 9 -35.19 54.92 35.68
C SER A 9 -34.59 53.52 35.79
N ARG A 10 -35.02 52.77 36.85
CA ARG A 10 -34.67 51.36 37.08
C ARG A 10 -34.93 50.39 35.93
N ARG A 11 -35.63 50.82 34.89
CA ARG A 11 -35.87 50.02 33.68
C ARG A 11 -34.73 49.99 32.68
N HIS A 12 -33.75 50.90 32.77
CA HIS A 12 -32.57 50.92 31.89
C HIS A 12 -31.39 50.15 32.41
N ALA A 13 -31.44 49.73 33.70
CA ALA A 13 -30.35 48.95 34.32
C ALA A 13 -30.46 47.41 34.05
N LEU A 14 -31.58 46.94 33.47
CA LEU A 14 -31.82 45.51 33.23
C LEU A 14 -31.55 45.05 31.79
N ALA A 15 -31.11 45.96 30.90
CA ALA A 15 -30.85 45.65 29.47
C ALA A 15 -29.37 45.36 29.16
N LEU A 16 -28.45 45.35 30.13
CA LEU A 16 -27.01 45.19 29.88
C LEU A 16 -26.37 43.90 30.44
N THR A 17 -27.16 42.92 30.86
CA THR A 17 -26.63 41.63 31.40
C THR A 17 -27.00 40.40 30.61
N ALA A 18 -27.42 40.55 29.36
CA ALA A 18 -27.56 39.41 28.40
C ALA A 18 -26.39 39.37 27.40
N GLY A 19 -25.18 39.61 27.88
CA GLY A 19 -23.93 39.27 27.20
C GLY A 19 -23.79 37.75 27.27
N PHE A 20 -24.37 37.06 26.31
CA PHE A 20 -24.12 35.63 26.03
C PHE A 20 -22.61 35.43 25.93
N ALA A 21 -22.01 34.87 26.97
CA ALA A 21 -20.69 34.27 26.88
C ALA A 21 -20.81 33.06 25.90
N LEU A 22 -20.66 33.33 24.63
CA LEU A 22 -20.26 32.35 23.62
C LEU A 22 -18.84 31.95 23.98
N THR A 23 -18.70 31.12 25.01
CA THR A 23 -17.46 30.33 25.16
C THR A 23 -17.37 29.47 23.92
N PRO A 24 -16.34 29.62 23.06
CA PRO A 24 -16.12 28.66 22.01
C PRO A 24 -15.98 27.30 22.73
N ARG A 25 -16.93 26.41 22.50
CA ARG A 25 -16.72 25.01 22.83
C ARG A 25 -15.50 24.63 21.98
N LEU A 26 -14.33 24.66 22.60
CA LEU A 26 -13.17 23.98 22.06
C LEU A 26 -13.65 22.56 21.82
N ALA A 27 -13.93 22.24 20.56
CA ALA A 27 -14.21 20.88 20.15
C ALA A 27 -13.01 20.09 20.66
N ARG A 28 -13.22 19.31 21.73
CA ARG A 28 -12.20 18.40 22.25
C ARG A 28 -11.88 17.50 21.06
N ALA A 29 -10.74 17.74 20.43
CA ALA A 29 -10.27 16.88 19.38
C ALA A 29 -10.38 15.46 19.94
N ALA A 30 -11.20 14.62 19.30
CA ALA A 30 -11.28 13.22 19.69
C ALA A 30 -9.84 12.72 19.72
N ALA A 31 -9.44 12.13 20.85
CA ALA A 31 -8.08 11.60 20.98
C ALA A 31 -7.83 10.68 19.78
N ALA A 32 -6.69 10.88 19.11
CA ALA A 32 -6.35 10.05 17.95
C ALA A 32 -6.38 8.59 18.37
N LYS A 33 -7.11 7.75 17.62
CA LYS A 33 -7.21 6.31 17.91
C LYS A 33 -5.82 5.69 17.95
N ARG A 34 -5.58 4.87 18.95
CA ARG A 34 -4.38 4.04 19.06
C ARG A 34 -4.58 2.81 18.17
N VAL A 35 -3.91 2.78 17.03
CA VAL A 35 -4.14 1.77 15.99
C VAL A 35 -3.04 0.72 16.03
N ALA A 36 -3.39 -0.56 16.08
CA ALA A 36 -2.49 -1.67 15.76
C ALA A 36 -2.82 -2.23 14.37
N VAL A 37 -1.81 -2.69 13.63
CA VAL A 37 -1.98 -3.16 12.26
C VAL A 37 -1.33 -4.51 12.06
N ILE A 38 -2.12 -5.50 11.64
CA ILE A 38 -1.65 -6.86 11.35
C ILE A 38 -1.24 -6.99 9.87
N ASP A 39 -2.06 -6.45 8.96
CA ASP A 39 -1.86 -6.56 7.52
C ASP A 39 -0.91 -5.46 6.99
N TRP A 40 0.07 -5.84 6.18
CA TRP A 40 1.07 -4.92 5.66
C TRP A 40 0.55 -3.94 4.62
N ALA A 41 -0.42 -4.32 3.81
CA ALA A 41 -1.02 -3.38 2.85
C ALA A 41 -1.79 -2.28 3.56
N LEU A 42 -2.42 -2.63 4.69
CA LEU A 42 -3.08 -1.65 5.54
C LEU A 42 -2.05 -0.80 6.32
N LEU A 43 -0.94 -1.40 6.77
CA LEU A 43 0.12 -0.68 7.47
C LEU A 43 0.73 0.42 6.59
N GLU A 44 1.13 0.10 5.36
CA GLU A 44 1.67 1.11 4.45
C GLU A 44 0.64 2.19 4.10
N THR A 45 -0.64 1.81 3.98
CA THR A 45 -1.71 2.79 3.73
C THR A 45 -1.92 3.70 4.93
N VAL A 46 -1.99 3.18 6.15
CA VAL A 46 -2.11 3.95 7.41
C VAL A 46 -0.96 4.95 7.55
N LEU A 47 0.26 4.51 7.27
CA LEU A 47 1.44 5.37 7.28
C LEU A 47 1.36 6.48 6.21
N ALA A 48 0.89 6.14 4.99
CA ALA A 48 0.69 7.11 3.92
C ALA A 48 -0.40 8.15 4.24
N LEU A 49 -1.38 7.80 5.07
CA LEU A 49 -2.37 8.73 5.60
C LEU A 49 -1.84 9.63 6.74
N GLY A 50 -0.56 9.50 7.10
CA GLY A 50 0.07 10.26 8.16
C GLY A 50 -0.32 9.80 9.56
N VAL A 51 -0.76 8.55 9.72
CA VAL A 51 -1.05 7.95 11.03
C VAL A 51 0.07 7.00 11.39
N VAL A 52 0.64 7.18 12.59
CA VAL A 52 1.66 6.28 13.13
C VAL A 52 0.96 5.29 14.05
N PRO A 53 0.94 3.98 13.71
CA PRO A 53 0.32 2.98 14.57
C PRO A 53 1.13 2.78 15.87
N VAL A 54 0.47 2.29 16.93
CA VAL A 54 1.14 1.97 18.19
C VAL A 54 1.88 0.63 18.10
N ALA A 55 1.39 -0.29 17.26
CA ALA A 55 1.99 -1.60 17.06
C ALA A 55 1.72 -2.13 15.65
N ALA A 56 2.62 -2.93 15.12
CA ALA A 56 2.42 -3.65 13.87
C ALA A 56 3.29 -4.92 13.82
N THR A 57 3.03 -5.77 12.85
CA THR A 57 3.67 -7.08 12.71
C THR A 57 4.91 -7.06 11.83
N GLU A 58 5.90 -7.92 12.14
CA GLU A 58 7.09 -8.21 11.31
C GLU A 58 7.85 -6.96 10.84
N LEU A 59 8.03 -5.98 11.71
CA LEU A 59 8.57 -4.67 11.33
C LEU A 59 10.00 -4.71 10.78
N LEU A 60 10.81 -5.68 11.22
CA LEU A 60 12.15 -5.88 10.67
C LEU A 60 12.08 -6.23 9.18
N GLN A 61 11.17 -7.14 8.81
CA GLN A 61 10.97 -7.55 7.42
C GLN A 61 10.20 -6.50 6.62
N PHE A 62 9.22 -5.84 7.24
CA PHE A 62 8.49 -4.73 6.63
C PHE A 62 9.43 -3.64 6.10
N ARG A 63 10.39 -3.18 6.93
CA ARG A 63 11.37 -2.15 6.54
C ARG A 63 12.22 -2.55 5.34
N LYS A 64 12.49 -3.85 5.16
CA LYS A 64 13.28 -4.37 4.03
C LYS A 64 12.44 -4.53 2.75
N THR A 65 11.15 -4.80 2.89
CA THR A 65 10.27 -5.16 1.77
C THR A 65 9.46 -3.98 1.28
N VAL A 66 8.87 -3.20 2.18
CA VAL A 66 7.99 -2.08 1.82
C VAL A 66 8.79 -0.86 1.37
N VAL A 67 9.89 -0.55 2.05
CA VAL A 67 10.79 0.58 1.80
C VAL A 67 10.12 1.94 2.05
N GLU A 68 9.01 2.20 1.39
CA GLU A 68 8.19 3.41 1.56
C GLU A 68 6.69 3.09 1.58
N PRO A 69 5.92 3.76 2.47
CA PRO A 69 6.37 4.73 3.46
C PRO A 69 7.18 4.08 4.60
N ALA A 70 8.16 4.82 5.14
CA ALA A 70 8.98 4.32 6.23
C ALA A 70 8.16 4.19 7.53
N VAL A 71 8.34 3.07 8.24
CA VAL A 71 7.72 2.87 9.56
C VAL A 71 8.61 3.46 10.66
N PRO A 72 8.08 4.37 11.51
CA PRO A 72 8.83 4.96 12.61
C PRO A 72 9.32 3.93 13.62
N ALA A 73 10.45 4.23 14.28
CA ALA A 73 11.03 3.34 15.30
C ALA A 73 10.16 3.22 16.57
N SER A 74 9.24 4.16 16.78
CA SER A 74 8.29 4.15 17.91
C SER A 74 7.20 3.10 17.80
N VAL A 75 7.00 2.49 16.62
CA VAL A 75 6.00 1.44 16.42
C VAL A 75 6.51 0.14 17.02
N ALA A 76 5.74 -0.45 17.95
CA ALA A 76 6.09 -1.72 18.56
C ALA A 76 5.94 -2.89 17.57
N ASP A 77 6.93 -3.78 17.53
CA ASP A 77 6.85 -5.01 16.75
C ASP A 77 6.16 -6.09 17.56
N ILE A 78 5.03 -6.58 17.08
CA ILE A 78 4.24 -7.64 17.73
C ILE A 78 4.44 -9.02 17.09
N GLY A 79 5.56 -9.23 16.41
CA GLY A 79 5.95 -10.53 15.86
C GLY A 79 5.26 -10.87 14.55
N LEU A 80 5.07 -12.17 14.29
CA LEU A 80 4.61 -12.68 13.00
C LEU A 80 3.14 -12.35 12.72
N ARG A 81 2.81 -12.01 11.47
CA ARG A 81 1.42 -11.78 11.02
C ARG A 81 0.51 -12.99 11.26
N GLY A 82 1.03 -14.19 11.01
CA GLY A 82 0.28 -15.43 11.20
C GLY A 82 0.06 -15.81 12.66
N THR A 83 0.92 -15.37 13.56
CA THR A 83 0.88 -15.64 15.01
C THR A 83 1.38 -14.43 15.78
N PRO A 84 0.59 -13.35 15.89
CA PRO A 84 0.99 -12.16 16.63
C PRO A 84 1.24 -12.47 18.10
N ASN A 85 2.15 -11.74 18.71
CA ASN A 85 2.34 -11.76 20.16
C ASN A 85 1.22 -10.94 20.81
N TYR A 86 0.20 -11.63 21.35
CA TYR A 86 -0.97 -11.00 21.96
C TYR A 86 -0.64 -10.28 23.28
N GLU A 87 0.41 -10.69 23.99
CA GLU A 87 0.87 -9.97 25.17
C GLU A 87 1.48 -8.62 24.81
N ALA A 88 2.36 -8.59 23.79
CA ALA A 88 2.91 -7.35 23.27
C ALA A 88 1.81 -6.44 22.66
N LEU A 89 0.81 -7.04 22.01
CA LEU A 89 -0.34 -6.31 21.48
C LEU A 89 -1.17 -5.68 22.61
N ASN A 90 -1.43 -6.42 23.70
CA ASN A 90 -2.11 -5.88 24.90
C ASN A 90 -1.32 -4.74 25.54
N LEU A 91 0.00 -4.88 25.67
CA LEU A 91 0.86 -3.83 26.22
C LEU A 91 0.89 -2.56 25.35
N ALA A 92 0.63 -2.69 24.07
CA ALA A 92 0.51 -1.54 23.17
C ALA A 92 -0.83 -0.80 23.33
N GLU A 93 -1.80 -1.33 24.09
CA GLU A 93 -3.11 -0.74 24.39
C GLU A 93 -3.78 -0.12 23.16
N PRO A 94 -4.05 -0.87 22.08
CA PRO A 94 -4.74 -0.33 20.92
C PRO A 94 -6.23 -0.13 21.20
N ASP A 95 -6.82 0.92 20.60
CA ASP A 95 -8.28 1.11 20.54
C ASP A 95 -8.88 0.40 19.33
N LEU A 96 -8.04 0.12 18.32
CA LEU A 96 -8.45 -0.42 17.04
C LEU A 96 -7.36 -1.32 16.47
N ILE A 97 -7.75 -2.47 15.95
CA ILE A 97 -6.87 -3.40 15.23
C ILE A 97 -7.33 -3.49 13.78
N LEU A 98 -6.40 -3.26 12.84
CA LEU A 98 -6.63 -3.40 11.41
C LEU A 98 -6.08 -4.74 10.92
N THR A 99 -6.89 -5.48 10.19
CA THR A 99 -6.57 -6.82 9.69
C THR A 99 -7.19 -7.05 8.30
N SER A 100 -7.01 -8.23 7.74
CA SER A 100 -7.64 -8.63 6.47
C SER A 100 -8.19 -10.06 6.56
N ASN A 101 -8.87 -10.50 5.50
CA ASN A 101 -9.40 -11.86 5.38
C ASN A 101 -8.35 -12.96 5.56
N TYR A 102 -7.08 -12.67 5.30
CA TYR A 102 -5.97 -13.62 5.53
C TYR A 102 -5.81 -14.02 6.99
N TYR A 103 -6.24 -13.15 7.91
CA TYR A 103 -6.07 -13.33 9.36
C TYR A 103 -7.39 -13.60 10.06
N GLU A 104 -8.44 -13.98 9.33
CA GLU A 104 -9.77 -14.24 9.89
C GLU A 104 -9.75 -15.31 10.99
N GLY A 105 -8.90 -16.33 10.86
CA GLY A 105 -8.71 -17.34 11.90
C GLY A 105 -8.23 -16.82 13.25
N GLN A 106 -7.69 -15.60 13.29
CA GLN A 106 -7.19 -14.94 14.52
C GLN A 106 -8.20 -13.93 15.07
N ARG A 107 -9.25 -13.63 14.34
CA ARG A 107 -10.19 -12.55 14.63
C ARG A 107 -10.71 -12.61 16.07
N ALA A 108 -11.22 -13.76 16.53
CA ALA A 108 -11.73 -13.92 17.87
C ALA A 108 -10.69 -13.63 18.97
N SER A 109 -9.40 -13.85 18.69
CA SER A 109 -8.31 -13.54 19.60
C SER A 109 -7.96 -12.06 19.60
N LEU A 110 -7.97 -11.42 18.44
CA LEU A 110 -7.74 -9.99 18.28
C LEU A 110 -8.87 -9.18 18.93
N GLU A 111 -10.13 -9.58 18.74
CA GLU A 111 -11.33 -8.93 19.33
C GLU A 111 -11.36 -8.97 20.87
N ARG A 112 -10.60 -9.88 21.51
CA ARG A 112 -10.42 -9.83 22.96
C ARG A 112 -9.52 -8.70 23.42
N VAL A 113 -8.72 -8.14 22.52
CA VAL A 113 -7.79 -7.03 22.82
C VAL A 113 -8.45 -5.69 22.49
N ALA A 114 -8.96 -5.52 21.28
CA ALA A 114 -9.62 -4.29 20.83
C ALA A 114 -10.58 -4.54 19.66
N GLU A 115 -11.40 -3.53 19.33
CA GLU A 115 -12.21 -3.52 18.11
C GLU A 115 -11.34 -3.92 16.91
N THR A 116 -11.77 -4.94 16.14
CA THR A 116 -11.01 -5.46 15.01
C THR A 116 -11.77 -5.25 13.71
N VAL A 117 -11.17 -4.50 12.78
CA VAL A 117 -11.77 -4.15 11.49
C VAL A 117 -11.00 -4.82 10.35
N PRO A 118 -11.62 -5.76 9.62
CA PRO A 118 -11.02 -6.36 8.43
C PRO A 118 -11.26 -5.47 7.21
N LEU A 119 -10.18 -5.16 6.48
CA LEU A 119 -10.22 -4.49 5.18
C LEU A 119 -9.37 -5.31 4.21
N SER A 120 -10.02 -5.93 3.23
CA SER A 120 -9.35 -6.88 2.33
C SER A 120 -9.11 -6.26 0.96
N ILE A 121 -7.85 -6.24 0.54
CA ILE A 121 -7.44 -5.80 -0.80
C ILE A 121 -7.33 -7.01 -1.73
N TYR A 122 -6.83 -8.11 -1.21
CA TYR A 122 -6.59 -9.33 -1.97
C TYR A 122 -7.63 -10.39 -1.61
N ALA A 123 -8.57 -10.62 -2.52
CA ALA A 123 -9.58 -11.66 -2.39
C ALA A 123 -9.88 -12.26 -3.78
N PRO A 124 -10.33 -13.51 -3.88
CA PRO A 124 -10.69 -14.13 -5.15
C PRO A 124 -11.70 -13.29 -5.92
N GLY A 125 -11.43 -13.03 -7.20
CA GLY A 125 -12.30 -12.25 -8.08
C GLY A 125 -12.29 -10.73 -7.87
N VAL A 126 -11.49 -10.22 -6.94
CA VAL A 126 -11.36 -8.79 -6.68
C VAL A 126 -10.13 -8.22 -7.37
N GLN A 127 -10.28 -7.08 -8.04
CA GLN A 127 -9.16 -6.35 -8.61
C GLN A 127 -8.43 -5.57 -7.50
N PRO A 128 -7.11 -5.78 -7.30
CA PRO A 128 -6.42 -5.24 -6.13
C PRO A 128 -6.33 -3.71 -6.09
N TYR A 129 -6.15 -3.04 -7.22
CA TYR A 129 -6.00 -1.58 -7.23
C TYR A 129 -7.28 -0.85 -6.79
N PRO A 130 -8.48 -1.13 -7.35
CA PRO A 130 -9.72 -0.54 -6.84
C PRO A 130 -9.96 -0.87 -5.37
N ALA A 131 -9.71 -2.13 -4.96
CA ALA A 131 -9.87 -2.53 -3.57
C ALA A 131 -8.92 -1.78 -2.62
N ALA A 132 -7.68 -1.49 -3.07
CA ALA A 132 -6.73 -0.68 -2.30
C ALA A 132 -7.18 0.79 -2.18
N ALA A 133 -7.78 1.35 -3.23
CA ALA A 133 -8.37 2.69 -3.19
C ALA A 133 -9.55 2.75 -2.22
N ASP A 134 -10.45 1.76 -2.27
CA ASP A 134 -11.58 1.65 -1.36
C ASP A 134 -11.13 1.47 0.10
N ALA A 135 -10.11 0.63 0.34
CA ALA A 135 -9.51 0.45 1.65
C ALA A 135 -8.88 1.74 2.18
N ALA A 136 -8.18 2.50 1.33
CA ALA A 136 -7.60 3.80 1.72
C ALA A 136 -8.69 4.81 2.12
N LEU A 137 -9.80 4.90 1.36
CA LEU A 137 -10.93 5.76 1.69
C LEU A 137 -11.66 5.31 2.96
N ALA A 138 -11.79 4.00 3.18
CA ALA A 138 -12.37 3.44 4.40
C ALA A 138 -11.50 3.77 5.62
N LEU A 139 -10.18 3.58 5.52
CA LEU A 139 -9.22 3.97 6.56
C LEU A 139 -9.26 5.47 6.83
N GLY A 140 -9.38 6.30 5.79
CA GLY A 140 -9.53 7.74 5.94
C GLY A 140 -10.71 8.10 6.84
N ARG A 141 -11.89 7.51 6.61
CA ARG A 141 -13.07 7.72 7.45
C ARG A 141 -12.88 7.20 8.88
N LEU A 142 -12.33 5.99 9.00
CA LEU A 142 -12.13 5.33 10.30
C LEU A 142 -11.15 6.06 11.21
N LEU A 143 -10.14 6.72 10.61
CA LEU A 143 -9.04 7.37 11.30
C LEU A 143 -9.13 8.91 11.31
N GLY A 144 -10.19 9.50 10.75
CA GLY A 144 -10.33 10.95 10.62
C GLY A 144 -9.29 11.57 9.69
N ARG A 145 -9.00 10.89 8.58
CA ARG A 145 -8.01 11.26 7.56
C ARG A 145 -8.60 11.26 6.15
N GLU A 146 -9.88 11.65 6.01
CA GLU A 146 -10.60 11.60 4.73
C GLU A 146 -9.94 12.45 3.64
N ALA A 147 -9.42 13.63 4.00
CA ALA A 147 -8.75 14.50 3.05
C ALA A 147 -7.45 13.85 2.53
N GLN A 148 -6.66 13.26 3.43
CA GLN A 148 -5.43 12.56 3.07
C GLN A 148 -5.70 11.31 2.23
N ALA A 149 -6.77 10.56 2.55
CA ALA A 149 -7.15 9.38 1.79
C ALA A 149 -7.59 9.74 0.36
N LYS A 150 -8.39 10.78 0.20
CA LYS A 150 -8.78 11.30 -1.13
C LYS A 150 -7.56 11.79 -1.91
N ALA A 151 -6.65 12.50 -1.26
CA ALA A 151 -5.40 12.95 -1.88
C ALA A 151 -4.55 11.76 -2.32
N LEU A 152 -4.33 10.75 -1.44
CA LEU A 152 -3.56 9.55 -1.77
C LEU A 152 -4.10 8.84 -3.02
N VAL A 153 -5.42 8.67 -3.13
CA VAL A 153 -6.05 8.05 -4.31
C VAL A 153 -5.84 8.93 -5.55
N ALA A 154 -6.18 10.23 -5.45
CA ALA A 154 -6.09 11.15 -6.58
C ALA A 154 -4.64 11.33 -7.09
N ASP A 155 -3.68 11.49 -6.18
CA ASP A 155 -2.27 11.66 -6.53
C ASP A 155 -1.69 10.39 -7.16
N THR A 156 -2.10 9.22 -6.67
CA THR A 156 -1.69 7.93 -7.25
C THR A 156 -2.24 7.77 -8.66
N ASP A 157 -3.53 8.04 -8.87
CA ASP A 157 -4.15 7.98 -10.19
C ASP A 157 -3.52 8.99 -11.16
N ALA A 158 -3.29 10.22 -10.72
CA ALA A 158 -2.67 11.27 -11.54
C ALA A 158 -1.23 10.90 -11.96
N GLU A 159 -0.44 10.37 -11.04
CA GLU A 159 0.94 9.96 -11.35
C GLU A 159 0.98 8.76 -12.30
N ILE A 160 0.12 7.76 -12.12
CA ILE A 160 0.01 6.64 -13.06
C ILE A 160 -0.43 7.12 -14.45
N ALA A 161 -1.38 8.06 -14.53
CA ALA A 161 -1.81 8.65 -15.78
C ALA A 161 -0.68 9.44 -16.47
N ARG A 162 0.12 10.18 -15.71
CA ARG A 162 1.30 10.88 -16.21
C ARG A 162 2.33 9.91 -16.77
N LEU A 163 2.65 8.84 -16.03
CA LEU A 163 3.58 7.79 -16.46
C LEU A 163 3.08 7.06 -17.72
N ARG A 164 1.76 6.78 -17.80
CA ARG A 164 1.13 6.25 -19.02
C ARG A 164 1.39 7.14 -20.23
N GLY A 165 1.23 8.45 -20.08
CA GLY A 165 1.54 9.42 -21.15
C GLY A 165 3.00 9.35 -21.58
N THR A 166 3.91 9.22 -20.63
CA THR A 166 5.36 9.11 -20.92
C THR A 166 5.71 7.80 -21.66
N LEU A 167 5.03 6.68 -21.34
CA LEU A 167 5.27 5.39 -21.98
C LEU A 167 4.56 5.23 -23.34
N ALA A 168 3.60 6.08 -23.64
CA ALA A 168 2.79 5.99 -24.85
C ALA A 168 3.64 6.05 -26.13
N GLY A 169 3.47 5.05 -27.00
CA GLY A 169 4.22 4.93 -28.25
C GLY A 169 5.67 4.45 -28.11
N ILE A 170 6.20 4.37 -26.89
CA ILE A 170 7.54 3.89 -26.59
C ILE A 170 7.53 2.39 -26.32
N VAL A 171 6.69 1.93 -25.37
CA VAL A 171 6.56 0.52 -25.01
C VAL A 171 5.56 -0.16 -25.92
N ARG A 172 6.03 -1.05 -26.78
CA ARG A 172 5.21 -1.78 -27.77
C ARG A 172 5.19 -3.29 -27.54
N ARG A 173 6.03 -3.78 -26.63
CA ARG A 173 6.15 -5.20 -26.31
C ARG A 173 5.34 -5.54 -25.08
N PRO A 174 4.81 -6.76 -24.98
CA PRO A 174 4.24 -7.22 -23.73
C PRO A 174 5.31 -7.27 -22.64
N VAL A 175 4.89 -7.06 -21.40
CA VAL A 175 5.77 -7.05 -20.23
C VAL A 175 5.35 -8.15 -19.27
N LEU A 176 6.30 -8.92 -18.78
CA LEU A 176 6.11 -9.89 -17.71
C LEU A 176 6.68 -9.31 -16.41
N ALA A 177 5.84 -9.05 -15.41
CA ALA A 177 6.30 -8.79 -14.06
C ALA A 177 6.41 -10.13 -13.32
N ILE A 178 7.58 -10.44 -12.79
CA ILE A 178 7.87 -11.73 -12.14
C ILE A 178 8.66 -11.55 -10.84
N ASN A 179 8.59 -12.57 -9.97
CA ASN A 179 9.42 -12.67 -8.79
C ASN A 179 10.04 -14.06 -8.71
N PHE A 180 11.34 -14.16 -8.50
CA PHE A 180 12.01 -15.45 -8.33
C PHE A 180 11.84 -16.00 -6.93
N GLY A 181 11.35 -17.26 -6.84
CA GLY A 181 11.34 -18.03 -5.60
C GLY A 181 12.67 -18.77 -5.37
N ASP A 182 13.25 -19.26 -6.45
CA ASP A 182 14.56 -19.92 -6.52
C ASP A 182 15.16 -19.78 -7.93
N ALA A 183 16.31 -20.44 -8.22
CA ALA A 183 16.97 -20.36 -9.52
C ALA A 183 16.24 -21.06 -10.67
N ARG A 184 15.17 -21.81 -10.40
CA ARG A 184 14.42 -22.58 -11.40
C ARG A 184 12.96 -22.15 -11.53
N HIS A 185 12.43 -21.42 -10.53
CA HIS A 185 11.02 -21.09 -10.46
C HIS A 185 10.80 -19.60 -10.20
N PHE A 186 9.78 -19.08 -10.84
CA PHE A 186 9.30 -17.73 -10.61
C PHE A 186 7.79 -17.72 -10.35
N ARG A 187 7.30 -16.63 -9.81
CA ARG A 187 5.89 -16.26 -9.79
C ARG A 187 5.65 -15.20 -10.84
N ALA A 188 4.61 -15.37 -11.66
CA ALA A 188 4.17 -14.34 -12.57
C ALA A 188 3.05 -13.50 -11.92
N PHE A 189 3.09 -12.20 -12.12
CA PHE A 189 2.04 -11.29 -11.71
C PHE A 189 1.04 -11.12 -12.86
N GLY A 190 -0.02 -11.90 -12.84
CA GLY A 190 -1.09 -11.91 -13.86
C GLY A 190 -2.06 -10.75 -13.73
N THR A 191 -3.16 -10.83 -14.49
CA THR A 191 -4.18 -9.78 -14.55
C THR A 191 -4.93 -9.53 -13.24
N ASP A 192 -4.91 -10.47 -12.32
CA ASP A 192 -5.52 -10.46 -10.99
C ASP A 192 -4.58 -9.95 -9.88
N SER A 193 -3.34 -9.58 -10.23
CA SER A 193 -2.35 -9.03 -9.30
C SER A 193 -2.34 -7.50 -9.29
N MET A 194 -1.83 -6.89 -8.22
CA MET A 194 -1.61 -5.45 -8.16
C MET A 194 -0.71 -4.97 -9.31
N PHE A 195 0.37 -5.67 -9.58
CA PHE A 195 1.31 -5.27 -10.64
C PHE A 195 0.72 -5.44 -12.03
N GLY A 196 -0.09 -6.47 -12.26
CA GLY A 196 -0.83 -6.63 -13.51
C GLY A 196 -1.86 -5.52 -13.73
N ASP A 197 -2.59 -5.13 -12.70
CA ASP A 197 -3.54 -4.00 -12.77
C ASP A 197 -2.81 -2.67 -13.04
N VAL A 198 -1.64 -2.45 -12.39
CA VAL A 198 -0.80 -1.26 -12.63
C VAL A 198 -0.26 -1.24 -14.07
N LEU A 199 0.26 -2.36 -14.61
CA LEU A 199 0.70 -2.43 -16.00
C LEU A 199 -0.43 -2.04 -16.97
N ARG A 200 -1.63 -2.57 -16.76
CA ARG A 200 -2.81 -2.20 -17.54
C ARG A 200 -3.12 -0.70 -17.46
N ARG A 201 -3.05 -0.10 -16.28
CA ARG A 201 -3.26 1.34 -16.05
C ARG A 201 -2.19 2.20 -16.71
N LEU A 202 -0.95 1.71 -16.76
CA LEU A 202 0.15 2.33 -17.50
C LEU A 202 0.00 2.20 -19.02
N GLY A 203 -1.01 1.45 -19.51
CA GLY A 203 -1.20 1.19 -20.92
C GLY A 203 -0.20 0.20 -21.52
N VAL A 204 0.41 -0.62 -20.66
CA VAL A 204 1.36 -1.67 -21.01
C VAL A 204 0.65 -3.02 -21.02
N GLU A 205 0.85 -3.79 -22.07
CA GLU A 205 0.31 -5.13 -22.17
C GLU A 205 1.00 -6.06 -21.18
N ASN A 206 0.21 -6.72 -20.29
CA ASN A 206 0.72 -7.77 -19.45
C ASN A 206 0.78 -9.07 -20.26
N GLY A 207 1.98 -9.54 -20.58
CA GLY A 207 2.19 -10.78 -21.34
C GLY A 207 1.68 -12.04 -20.59
N TRP A 208 1.55 -11.97 -19.25
CA TRP A 208 0.97 -13.06 -18.46
C TRP A 208 -0.53 -12.87 -18.31
N ALA A 209 -1.30 -13.30 -19.29
CA ALA A 209 -2.76 -13.15 -19.31
C ALA A 209 -3.49 -14.06 -18.31
N ALA A 210 -2.85 -15.14 -17.85
CA ALA A 210 -3.43 -16.04 -16.85
C ALA A 210 -3.55 -15.37 -15.49
N GLN A 211 -4.52 -15.84 -14.69
CA GLN A 211 -4.60 -15.44 -13.29
C GLN A 211 -3.33 -15.85 -12.56
N SER A 212 -2.76 -14.94 -11.81
CA SER A 212 -1.74 -15.29 -10.84
C SER A 212 -2.44 -16.03 -9.70
N SER A 213 -2.12 -17.27 -9.50
CA SER A 213 -2.45 -17.87 -8.23
C SER A 213 -1.70 -17.08 -7.16
N TYR A 214 -2.40 -16.32 -6.31
CA TYR A 214 -1.83 -15.69 -5.11
C TYR A 214 -1.24 -16.71 -4.13
N SER A 215 -1.35 -17.97 -4.45
CA SER A 215 -0.74 -19.07 -3.74
C SER A 215 0.76 -19.09 -4.02
N ALA A 216 1.56 -19.05 -2.95
CA ALA A 216 2.99 -19.39 -3.00
C ALA A 216 3.25 -20.81 -3.55
N THR A 217 2.20 -21.58 -3.84
CA THR A 217 2.23 -23.01 -4.13
C THR A 217 2.22 -23.37 -5.61
N ALA A 218 2.15 -22.42 -6.53
CA ALA A 218 2.26 -22.67 -7.95
C ALA A 218 3.44 -21.93 -8.59
N PRO A 219 4.69 -22.28 -8.23
CA PRO A 219 5.85 -21.75 -8.92
C PRO A 219 5.85 -22.24 -10.37
N VAL A 220 6.18 -21.34 -11.28
CA VAL A 220 6.31 -21.63 -12.71
C VAL A 220 7.79 -21.84 -13.02
N GLY A 221 8.13 -22.89 -13.75
CA GLY A 221 9.50 -23.12 -14.18
C GLY A 221 10.01 -22.04 -15.14
N ILE A 222 11.29 -21.69 -15.07
CA ILE A 222 11.87 -20.61 -15.89
C ILE A 222 11.77 -20.89 -17.39
N GLU A 223 11.68 -22.15 -17.82
CA GLU A 223 11.45 -22.56 -19.19
C GLU A 223 10.15 -22.01 -19.77
N ALA A 224 9.17 -21.71 -18.94
CA ALA A 224 7.91 -21.13 -19.37
C ALA A 224 8.08 -19.72 -19.98
N LEU A 225 9.14 -19.00 -19.65
CA LEU A 225 9.47 -17.71 -20.25
C LEU A 225 9.77 -17.83 -21.75
N ALA A 226 10.21 -18.98 -22.23
CA ALA A 226 10.45 -19.22 -23.66
C ALA A 226 9.18 -19.09 -24.50
N ARG A 227 7.99 -19.17 -23.92
CA ARG A 227 6.70 -18.96 -24.61
C ARG A 227 6.44 -17.48 -24.95
N PHE A 228 7.25 -16.57 -24.42
CA PHE A 228 7.10 -15.13 -24.58
C PHE A 228 8.35 -14.48 -25.19
N PRO A 229 8.80 -14.91 -26.39
CA PRO A 229 10.09 -14.53 -26.94
C PRO A 229 10.26 -13.01 -27.12
N ASP A 230 9.16 -12.31 -27.37
CA ASP A 230 9.17 -10.86 -27.62
C ASP A 230 8.95 -10.01 -26.37
N ALA A 231 8.65 -10.62 -25.23
CA ALA A 231 8.36 -9.87 -24.03
C ALA A 231 9.60 -9.22 -23.42
N ALA A 232 9.41 -8.10 -22.72
CA ALA A 232 10.32 -7.59 -21.70
C ALA A 232 9.96 -8.19 -20.33
N VAL A 233 10.96 -8.35 -19.47
CA VAL A 233 10.78 -8.93 -18.14
C VAL A 233 11.19 -7.91 -17.07
N ILE A 234 10.31 -7.66 -16.13
CA ILE A 234 10.59 -6.90 -14.92
C ILE A 234 10.64 -7.88 -13.75
N VAL A 235 11.82 -8.06 -13.18
CA VAL A 235 12.01 -8.83 -11.95
C VAL A 235 11.76 -7.93 -10.76
N VAL A 236 10.79 -8.30 -9.92
CA VAL A 236 10.39 -7.55 -8.73
C VAL A 236 10.92 -8.24 -7.47
N PRO A 237 11.96 -7.71 -6.81
CA PRO A 237 12.43 -8.23 -5.54
C PRO A 237 11.39 -8.05 -4.39
N PRO A 238 11.55 -8.76 -3.25
CA PRO A 238 12.74 -9.52 -2.88
C PRO A 238 12.84 -10.86 -3.59
N ALA A 239 14.04 -11.21 -4.02
CA ALA A 239 14.41 -12.50 -4.56
C ALA A 239 15.64 -13.04 -3.79
N PRO A 240 15.76 -14.35 -3.57
CA PRO A 240 16.92 -14.90 -2.89
C PRO A 240 18.22 -14.55 -3.62
N ALA A 241 19.20 -13.98 -2.92
CA ALA A 241 20.46 -13.55 -3.55
C ALA A 241 21.22 -14.72 -4.21
N GLU A 242 21.15 -15.92 -3.62
CA GLU A 242 21.72 -17.12 -4.18
C GLU A 242 21.01 -17.56 -5.47
N ALA A 243 19.68 -17.46 -5.51
CA ALA A 243 18.89 -17.73 -6.70
C ALA A 243 19.31 -16.85 -7.86
N MET A 244 19.51 -15.56 -7.62
CA MET A 244 19.94 -14.60 -8.64
C MET A 244 21.35 -14.89 -9.16
N ARG A 245 22.30 -15.31 -8.29
CA ARG A 245 23.65 -15.72 -8.71
C ARG A 245 23.61 -17.00 -9.55
N THR A 246 22.94 -18.04 -9.06
CA THR A 246 22.80 -19.31 -9.78
C THR A 246 22.09 -19.14 -11.13
N LEU A 247 21.10 -18.26 -11.19
CA LEU A 247 20.38 -17.95 -12.41
C LEU A 247 21.31 -17.31 -13.46
N ALA A 248 22.19 -16.41 -13.06
CA ALA A 248 23.13 -15.76 -13.95
C ALA A 248 24.08 -16.75 -14.67
N ASP A 249 24.40 -17.87 -14.00
CA ASP A 249 25.26 -18.93 -14.55
C ASP A 249 24.46 -20.03 -15.28
N SER A 250 23.12 -19.93 -15.31
CA SER A 250 22.24 -20.92 -15.93
C SER A 250 22.26 -20.81 -17.45
N ALA A 251 22.69 -21.88 -18.15
CA ALA A 251 22.65 -21.95 -19.61
C ALA A 251 21.22 -21.82 -20.16
N LEU A 252 20.22 -22.35 -19.43
CA LEU A 252 18.81 -22.20 -19.78
C LEU A 252 18.37 -20.74 -19.73
N TRP A 253 18.73 -20.03 -18.67
CA TRP A 253 18.42 -18.61 -18.51
C TRP A 253 19.07 -17.76 -19.60
N GLN A 254 20.34 -17.98 -19.86
CA GLN A 254 21.09 -17.25 -20.89
C GLN A 254 20.60 -17.54 -22.31
N ALA A 255 19.99 -18.69 -22.56
CA ALA A 255 19.40 -19.04 -23.85
C ALA A 255 18.06 -18.33 -24.13
N LEU A 256 17.39 -17.77 -23.11
CA LEU A 256 16.12 -17.08 -23.28
C LEU A 256 16.26 -15.82 -24.15
N PRO A 257 15.40 -15.58 -25.14
CA PRO A 257 15.48 -14.42 -26.03
C PRO A 257 15.54 -13.08 -25.28
N MET A 258 14.68 -12.89 -24.25
CA MET A 258 14.66 -11.66 -23.49
C MET A 258 15.95 -11.41 -22.69
N VAL A 259 16.67 -12.46 -22.31
CA VAL A 259 17.95 -12.34 -21.59
C VAL A 259 19.05 -11.97 -22.58
N ARG A 260 19.15 -12.67 -23.70
CA ARG A 260 20.14 -12.41 -24.76
C ARG A 260 20.02 -11.00 -25.33
N ASP A 261 18.81 -10.52 -25.47
CA ASP A 261 18.52 -9.20 -26.05
C ASP A 261 18.53 -8.08 -25.00
N GLY A 262 18.94 -8.36 -23.74
CA GLY A 262 19.00 -7.35 -22.69
C GLY A 262 17.67 -6.77 -22.25
N ARG A 263 16.56 -7.52 -22.44
CA ARG A 263 15.19 -7.09 -22.13
C ARG A 263 14.72 -7.54 -20.74
N VAL A 264 15.66 -7.75 -19.82
CA VAL A 264 15.37 -8.10 -18.42
C VAL A 264 15.86 -6.96 -17.54
N ALA A 265 14.97 -6.39 -16.77
CA ALA A 265 15.27 -5.37 -15.78
C ALA A 265 14.97 -5.89 -14.37
N VAL A 266 15.89 -5.71 -13.43
CA VAL A 266 15.63 -5.94 -12.01
C VAL A 266 15.39 -4.58 -11.38
N ILE A 267 14.21 -4.37 -10.84
CA ILE A 267 13.85 -3.11 -10.17
C ILE A 267 14.19 -3.18 -8.67
N GLU A 268 14.04 -2.06 -7.99
CA GLU A 268 14.12 -2.06 -6.52
C GLU A 268 12.96 -2.84 -5.89
N THR A 269 13.13 -3.21 -4.61
CA THR A 269 12.13 -3.98 -3.87
C THR A 269 10.79 -3.24 -3.76
N VAL A 270 9.71 -3.98 -4.02
CA VAL A 270 8.33 -3.52 -3.84
C VAL A 270 7.55 -4.61 -3.10
N ASN A 271 6.65 -4.20 -2.21
CA ASN A 271 5.73 -5.14 -1.55
C ASN A 271 4.77 -5.75 -2.58
N HIS A 272 4.82 -7.06 -2.77
CA HIS A 272 4.00 -7.76 -3.76
C HIS A 272 2.51 -7.75 -3.44
N PHE A 273 2.17 -7.61 -2.16
CA PHE A 273 0.81 -7.60 -1.62
C PHE A 273 0.56 -6.30 -0.86
N GLY A 274 0.99 -5.18 -1.42
CA GLY A 274 0.81 -3.86 -0.81
C GLY A 274 -0.48 -3.16 -1.25
N GLY A 275 -0.70 -1.97 -0.72
CA GLY A 275 -1.79 -1.08 -1.09
C GLY A 275 -1.40 -0.09 -2.21
N LEU A 276 -2.03 1.10 -2.20
CA LEU A 276 -1.71 2.15 -3.16
C LEU A 276 -0.25 2.63 -3.13
N PRO A 277 0.43 2.71 -1.96
CA PRO A 277 1.86 3.08 -1.94
C PRO A 277 2.72 2.10 -2.75
N ALA A 278 2.52 0.79 -2.58
CA ALA A 278 3.25 -0.22 -3.36
C ALA A 278 2.88 -0.17 -4.86
N ALA A 279 1.61 0.06 -5.19
CA ALA A 279 1.17 0.23 -6.58
C ALA A 279 1.87 1.40 -7.25
N LEU A 280 1.95 2.56 -6.57
CA LEU A 280 2.61 3.76 -7.07
C LEU A 280 4.12 3.56 -7.22
N ARG A 281 4.77 2.95 -6.21
CA ARG A 281 6.19 2.60 -6.27
C ARG A 281 6.48 1.69 -7.45
N PHE A 282 5.71 0.62 -7.62
CA PHE A 282 5.86 -0.27 -8.78
C PHE A 282 5.67 0.48 -10.11
N ALA A 283 4.66 1.34 -10.22
CA ALA A 283 4.43 2.12 -11.44
C ALA A 283 5.64 2.97 -11.83
N ARG A 284 6.25 3.67 -10.86
CA ARG A 284 7.44 4.50 -11.08
C ARG A 284 8.66 3.69 -11.51
N LEU A 285 8.93 2.60 -10.79
CA LEU A 285 10.08 1.74 -11.06
C LEU A 285 9.94 1.00 -12.38
N ALA A 286 8.76 0.48 -12.69
CA ALA A 286 8.47 -0.18 -13.95
C ALA A 286 8.59 0.79 -15.13
N ALA A 287 8.03 1.99 -15.01
CA ALA A 287 8.15 3.01 -16.06
C ALA A 287 9.61 3.40 -16.32
N ALA A 288 10.40 3.62 -15.27
CA ALA A 288 11.82 3.93 -15.39
C ALA A 288 12.59 2.81 -16.09
N ALA A 289 12.38 1.55 -15.70
CA ALA A 289 13.01 0.39 -16.31
C ALA A 289 12.64 0.22 -17.79
N LEU A 290 11.37 0.41 -18.14
CA LEU A 290 10.90 0.29 -19.52
C LEU A 290 11.43 1.41 -20.43
N LEU A 291 11.62 2.61 -19.92
CA LEU A 291 12.24 3.71 -20.67
C LEU A 291 13.72 3.46 -20.93
N GLN A 292 14.45 2.92 -19.96
CA GLN A 292 15.88 2.58 -20.10
C GLN A 292 16.09 1.43 -21.07
N GLY A 293 15.26 0.38 -21.01
CA GLY A 293 15.35 -0.80 -21.88
C GLY A 293 15.03 -0.51 -23.35
N ASN A 294 14.28 0.53 -23.67
CA ASN A 294 13.97 0.93 -25.03
C ASN A 294 14.94 1.96 -25.63
N GLY A 295 15.88 2.49 -24.83
CA GLY A 295 16.93 3.42 -25.28
C GLY A 295 18.18 2.74 -25.89
N ASN A 296 18.27 1.41 -25.80
CA ASN A 296 19.43 0.61 -26.23
C ASN A 296 19.13 -0.29 -27.45
N GLY A 297 18.02 -0.04 -28.18
CA GLY A 297 17.63 -0.82 -29.37
C GLY A 297 17.53 -0.01 -30.64
#